data_45f76548800c64c139718afe0d08ee00
#
_entry.id   45f76548800c64c139718afe0d08ee00
#
_cell.length_a   1.000
_cell.length_b   1.000
_cell.length_c   1.000
_cell.angle_alpha   90.00
_cell.angle_beta   90.00
_cell.angle_gamma   90.00
#
_symmetry.space_group_name_H-M   'P 1'
#
loop_
_entity.id
_entity.type
_entity.pdbx_description
1 polymer ?
#
loop_
_entity_poly.entity_id
_entity_poly.type
_entity_poly.pdbx_seq_one_letter_code
_entity_poly.pdbx_strand_id
1 'polypeptide(L)'
;MNLLELFSGIGGFSLGLHQAGFTFDKVYFSEIDRHAIANFKHNFPNAQHVGSVCDITRASIERPDIITFGSPCQNFSAAGNGLGLQGAESSLIRYAIEAIDYFRPDIFIWENVKGVLFERHCRDFWAIVKAFADIGLYQIEWQLLNTAWVLPVSYTHLT
;
A
#
# COMPACT_ATOMS: atom_id res chain seq x y z
N MET A 1 -2.97 -11.77 15.25
CA MET A 1 -2.20 -11.19 14.12
C MET A 1 -2.22 -9.67 14.21
N ASN A 2 -1.17 -9.01 13.71
CA ASN A 2 -1.07 -7.55 13.67
C ASN A 2 -1.09 -7.07 12.22
N LEU A 3 -1.85 -6.01 11.94
CA LEU A 3 -1.96 -5.36 10.64
C LEU A 3 -1.26 -4.01 10.66
N LEU A 4 -0.52 -3.67 9.61
CA LEU A 4 -0.04 -2.34 9.31
C LEU A 4 -0.59 -1.90 7.94
N GLU A 5 -1.40 -0.85 7.91
CA GLU A 5 -1.92 -0.26 6.68
C GLU A 5 -1.19 1.06 6.40
N LEU A 6 -0.41 1.11 5.30
CA LEU A 6 0.31 2.30 4.86
C LEU A 6 -0.50 3.05 3.81
N PHE A 7 -0.41 4.39 3.80
CA PHE A 7 -1.24 5.25 2.95
C PHE A 7 -2.73 4.92 3.10
N SER A 8 -3.15 4.72 4.34
CA SER A 8 -4.38 4.02 4.69
C SER A 8 -5.66 4.69 4.21
N GLY A 9 -5.61 5.99 3.92
CA GLY A 9 -6.82 6.73 3.59
C GLY A 9 -7.88 6.55 4.68
N ILE A 10 -9.05 6.07 4.29
CA ILE A 10 -10.19 5.83 5.19
C ILE A 10 -10.27 4.39 5.73
N GLY A 11 -9.30 3.51 5.42
CA GLY A 11 -9.24 2.14 5.95
C GLY A 11 -9.84 1.07 5.04
N GLY A 12 -9.67 1.20 3.74
CA GLY A 12 -10.24 0.25 2.76
C GLY A 12 -9.72 -1.17 2.93
N PHE A 13 -8.42 -1.34 3.16
CA PHE A 13 -7.84 -2.66 3.40
C PHE A 13 -8.27 -3.24 4.74
N SER A 14 -8.27 -2.44 5.80
CA SER A 14 -8.75 -2.87 7.13
C SER A 14 -10.19 -3.37 7.06
N LEU A 15 -11.06 -2.66 6.34
CA LEU A 15 -12.45 -3.06 6.15
C LEU A 15 -12.55 -4.35 5.33
N GLY A 16 -11.84 -4.43 4.20
CA GLY A 16 -11.88 -5.59 3.32
C GLY A 16 -11.38 -6.85 4.00
N LEU A 17 -10.27 -6.77 4.74
CA LEU A 17 -9.73 -7.89 5.49
C LEU A 17 -10.68 -8.35 6.61
N HIS A 18 -11.29 -7.40 7.32
CA HIS A 18 -12.29 -7.72 8.34
C HIS A 18 -13.51 -8.43 7.73
N GLN A 19 -14.02 -7.95 6.59
CA GLN A 19 -15.12 -8.60 5.86
C GLN A 19 -14.75 -10.00 5.33
N ALA A 20 -13.47 -10.22 5.02
CA ALA A 20 -12.95 -11.52 4.63
C ALA A 20 -12.74 -12.48 5.83
N GLY A 21 -13.07 -12.05 7.06
CA GLY A 21 -13.02 -12.88 8.26
C GLY A 21 -11.69 -12.82 9.02
N PHE A 22 -10.77 -11.93 8.64
CA PHE A 22 -9.53 -11.72 9.40
C PHE A 22 -9.82 -10.97 10.71
N THR A 23 -9.14 -11.38 11.77
CA THR A 23 -9.17 -10.70 13.08
C THR A 23 -7.76 -10.28 13.47
N PHE A 24 -7.63 -9.06 13.97
CA PHE A 24 -6.34 -8.48 14.34
C PHE A 24 -6.32 -8.13 15.82
N ASP A 25 -5.24 -8.48 16.49
CA ASP A 25 -4.97 -8.08 17.86
C ASP A 25 -4.62 -6.58 17.91
N LYS A 26 -3.86 -6.12 16.90
CA LYS A 26 -3.52 -4.71 16.70
C LYS A 26 -3.62 -4.32 15.24
N VAL A 27 -4.15 -3.11 15.03
CA VAL A 27 -4.19 -2.44 13.74
C VAL A 27 -3.40 -1.15 13.86
N TYR A 28 -2.36 -1.03 13.05
CA TYR A 28 -1.57 0.20 12.90
C TYR A 28 -1.87 0.81 11.55
N PHE A 29 -1.92 2.14 11.47
CA PHE A 29 -2.12 2.81 10.19
C PHE A 29 -1.29 4.08 10.06
N SER A 30 -0.74 4.29 8.87
CA SER A 30 0.05 5.46 8.49
C SER A 30 -0.73 6.28 7.46
N GLU A 31 -0.99 7.54 7.78
CA GLU A 31 -1.70 8.52 6.96
C GLU A 31 -1.30 9.93 7.40
N ILE A 32 -1.32 10.91 6.48
CA ILE A 32 -0.98 12.31 6.76
C ILE A 32 -2.18 13.25 6.62
N ASP A 33 -3.22 12.85 5.86
CA ASP A 33 -4.43 13.65 5.73
C ASP A 33 -5.28 13.56 7.00
N ARG A 34 -5.51 14.71 7.62
CA ARG A 34 -6.24 14.81 8.90
C ARG A 34 -7.69 14.31 8.82
N HIS A 35 -8.34 14.46 7.66
CA HIS A 35 -9.73 14.03 7.48
C HIS A 35 -9.81 12.52 7.28
N ALA A 36 -8.87 11.95 6.53
CA ALA A 36 -8.71 10.51 6.39
C ALA A 36 -8.39 9.85 7.74
N ILE A 37 -7.45 10.41 8.51
CA ILE A 37 -7.12 9.94 9.87
C ILE A 37 -8.36 9.96 10.78
N ALA A 38 -9.15 11.05 10.77
CA ALA A 38 -10.35 11.16 11.59
C ALA A 38 -11.39 10.11 11.20
N ASN A 39 -11.58 9.88 9.91
CA ASN A 39 -12.49 8.86 9.37
C ASN A 39 -12.03 7.46 9.72
N PHE A 40 -10.74 7.16 9.53
CA PHE A 40 -10.17 5.87 9.91
C PHE A 40 -10.41 5.56 11.40
N LYS A 41 -10.08 6.50 12.28
CA LYS A 41 -10.30 6.36 13.72
C LYS A 41 -11.77 6.22 14.12
N HIS A 42 -12.68 6.85 13.37
CA HIS A 42 -14.11 6.69 13.58
C HIS A 42 -14.56 5.25 13.31
N ASN A 43 -14.09 4.67 12.20
CA ASN A 43 -14.46 3.31 11.79
C ASN A 43 -13.70 2.23 12.57
N PHE A 44 -12.46 2.51 12.97
CA PHE A 44 -11.56 1.60 13.69
C PHE A 44 -11.01 2.27 14.95
N PRO A 45 -11.84 2.46 16.00
CA PRO A 45 -11.48 3.27 17.18
C PRO A 45 -10.29 2.70 17.97
N ASN A 46 -10.01 1.41 17.86
CA ASN A 46 -8.89 0.75 18.52
C ASN A 46 -7.59 0.77 17.69
N ALA A 47 -7.63 1.28 16.46
CA ALA A 47 -6.45 1.35 15.61
C ALA A 47 -5.49 2.46 16.07
N GLN A 48 -4.20 2.17 16.02
CA GLN A 48 -3.14 3.11 16.39
C GLN A 48 -2.62 3.84 15.15
N HIS A 49 -2.73 5.16 15.14
CA HIS A 49 -2.09 6.00 14.14
C HIS A 49 -0.59 6.10 14.42
N VAL A 50 0.24 5.82 13.42
CA VAL A 50 1.71 5.76 13.54
C VAL A 50 2.43 6.88 12.78
N GLY A 51 1.69 7.88 12.30
CA GLY A 51 2.26 9.05 11.62
C GLY A 51 2.49 8.84 10.13
N SER A 52 3.54 9.50 9.62
CA SER A 52 3.94 9.43 8.21
C SER A 52 4.64 8.12 7.87
N VAL A 53 4.41 7.61 6.65
CA VAL A 53 5.15 6.47 6.11
C VAL A 53 6.67 6.71 6.07
N CYS A 54 7.10 7.95 5.95
CA CYS A 54 8.53 8.32 5.93
C CYS A 54 9.27 7.99 7.24
N ASP A 55 8.54 7.84 8.33
CA ASP A 55 9.09 7.54 9.67
C ASP A 55 8.69 6.15 10.18
N ILE A 56 8.09 5.33 9.33
CA ILE A 56 7.46 4.07 9.74
C ILE A 56 8.43 3.08 10.40
N THR A 57 9.66 3.00 9.93
CA THR A 57 10.69 2.11 10.50
C THR A 57 11.18 2.58 11.87
N ARG A 58 10.86 3.83 12.27
CA ARG A 58 11.15 4.38 13.59
C ARG A 58 9.96 4.28 14.53
N ALA A 59 8.80 3.89 14.04
CA ALA A 59 7.60 3.77 14.85
C ALA A 59 7.77 2.62 15.86
N SER A 60 7.40 2.88 17.11
CA SER A 60 7.41 1.85 18.16
C SER A 60 6.12 1.02 18.07
N ILE A 61 6.13 0.03 17.18
CA ILE A 61 5.03 -0.90 16.95
C ILE A 61 5.52 -2.34 17.05
N GLU A 62 4.60 -3.24 17.37
CA GLU A 62 4.89 -4.66 17.27
C GLU A 62 5.00 -5.07 15.80
N ARG A 63 5.78 -6.11 15.51
CA ARG A 63 5.93 -6.64 14.15
C ARG A 63 4.53 -6.89 13.55
N PRO A 64 4.20 -6.29 12.41
CA PRO A 64 2.99 -6.65 11.68
C PRO A 64 3.15 -8.00 10.98
N ASP A 65 2.11 -8.82 11.03
CA ASP A 65 2.03 -10.06 10.25
C ASP A 65 1.62 -9.77 8.81
N ILE A 66 0.80 -8.74 8.63
CA ILE A 66 0.33 -8.28 7.32
C ILE A 66 0.63 -6.79 7.15
N ILE A 67 1.21 -6.42 6.00
CA ILE A 67 1.34 -5.01 5.56
C ILE A 67 0.51 -4.82 4.31
N THR A 68 -0.36 -3.80 4.30
CA THR A 68 -1.15 -3.43 3.12
C THR A 68 -0.91 -1.98 2.73
N PHE A 69 -0.96 -1.67 1.43
CA PHE A 69 -0.78 -0.30 0.95
C PHE A 69 -1.25 -0.09 -0.49
N GLY A 70 -1.84 1.10 -0.72
CA GLY A 70 -2.07 1.65 -2.05
C GLY A 70 -1.17 2.88 -2.22
N SER A 71 -0.04 2.74 -2.88
CA SER A 71 0.89 3.86 -3.03
C SER A 71 0.35 4.92 -3.99
N PRO A 72 0.52 6.24 -3.70
CA PRO A 72 0.09 7.30 -4.60
C PRO A 72 0.75 7.19 -5.98
N CYS A 73 -0.08 7.15 -7.05
CA CYS A 73 0.39 7.02 -8.43
C CYS A 73 1.03 8.29 -8.99
N GLN A 74 0.88 9.44 -8.32
CA GLN A 74 1.26 10.75 -8.85
C GLN A 74 2.76 10.92 -9.07
N ASN A 75 3.60 10.13 -8.41
CA ASN A 75 5.06 10.20 -8.52
C ASN A 75 5.66 9.26 -9.59
N PHE A 76 4.87 8.39 -10.21
CA PHE A 76 5.34 7.58 -11.33
C PHE A 76 5.55 8.40 -12.61
N SER A 77 4.84 9.53 -12.77
CA SER A 77 4.98 10.41 -13.93
C SER A 77 6.23 11.29 -13.89
N ALA A 78 6.84 11.50 -12.73
CA ALA A 78 8.04 12.34 -12.58
C ALA A 78 9.34 11.56 -12.87
N ALA A 79 9.31 10.24 -12.95
CA ALA A 79 10.45 9.39 -13.27
C ALA A 79 10.77 9.32 -14.79
N GLY A 80 10.22 10.21 -15.60
CA GLY A 80 10.33 10.24 -17.06
C GLY A 80 11.73 10.43 -17.66
N ASN A 81 12.80 10.39 -16.87
CA ASN A 81 14.19 10.53 -17.33
C ASN A 81 14.98 9.22 -17.42
N GLY A 82 14.35 8.07 -17.46
CA GLY A 82 15.01 6.81 -17.83
C GLY A 82 15.98 6.23 -16.78
N LEU A 83 15.92 6.67 -15.53
CA LEU A 83 16.89 6.32 -14.49
C LEU A 83 16.48 5.15 -13.57
N GLY A 84 15.49 4.33 -13.95
CA GLY A 84 15.12 3.11 -13.22
C GLY A 84 14.89 3.31 -11.72
N LEU A 85 15.46 2.48 -10.88
CA LEU A 85 15.37 2.52 -9.41
C LEU A 85 15.84 3.87 -8.78
N GLN A 86 16.66 4.67 -9.45
CA GLN A 86 17.07 5.99 -8.97
C GLN A 86 15.91 7.01 -9.03
N GLY A 87 14.97 6.84 -9.97
CA GLY A 87 13.71 7.60 -10.00
C GLY A 87 12.74 7.16 -8.90
N ALA A 88 12.76 5.90 -8.50
CA ALA A 88 11.98 5.36 -7.40
C ALA A 88 12.50 5.82 -6.02
N GLU A 89 13.75 6.25 -5.89
CA GLU A 89 14.30 6.78 -4.64
C GLU A 89 13.57 8.02 -4.11
N SER A 90 12.93 8.80 -4.98
CA SER A 90 12.10 9.94 -4.60
C SER A 90 10.62 9.62 -4.41
N SER A 91 10.18 8.39 -4.67
CA SER A 91 8.79 8.00 -4.58
C SER A 91 8.43 7.45 -3.19
N LEU A 92 7.20 7.72 -2.76
CA LEU A 92 6.71 7.25 -1.46
C LEU A 92 6.67 5.71 -1.35
N ILE A 93 6.65 4.99 -2.48
CA ILE A 93 6.70 3.52 -2.51
C ILE A 93 7.97 2.96 -1.86
N ARG A 94 9.08 3.70 -1.92
CA ARG A 94 10.34 3.31 -1.29
C ARG A 94 10.15 3.03 0.20
N TYR A 95 9.41 3.88 0.90
CA TYR A 95 9.17 3.71 2.34
C TYR A 95 8.33 2.46 2.64
N ALA A 96 7.43 2.07 1.73
CA ALA A 96 6.70 0.82 1.86
C ALA A 96 7.63 -0.39 1.65
N ILE A 97 8.54 -0.33 0.67
CA ILE A 97 9.56 -1.37 0.44
C ILE A 97 10.49 -1.47 1.67
N GLU A 98 10.97 -0.33 2.20
CA GLU A 98 11.79 -0.27 3.41
C GLU A 98 11.04 -0.84 4.63
N ALA A 99 9.73 -0.58 4.76
CA ALA A 99 8.92 -1.14 5.84
C ALA A 99 8.80 -2.67 5.72
N ILE A 100 8.58 -3.20 4.52
CA ILE A 100 8.53 -4.64 4.27
C ILE A 100 9.88 -5.30 4.60
N ASP A 101 10.97 -4.70 4.16
CA ASP A 101 12.32 -5.21 4.44
C ASP A 101 12.67 -5.14 5.94
N TYR A 102 12.23 -4.10 6.63
CA TYR A 102 12.47 -3.91 8.06
C TYR A 102 11.63 -4.82 8.96
N PHE A 103 10.30 -4.84 8.75
CA PHE A 103 9.39 -5.59 9.61
C PHE A 103 9.27 -7.06 9.23
N ARG A 104 9.60 -7.44 8.00
CA ARG A 104 9.49 -8.82 7.50
C ARG A 104 8.12 -9.45 7.77
N PRO A 105 7.00 -8.84 7.30
CA PRO A 105 5.67 -9.40 7.50
C PRO A 105 5.57 -10.78 6.84
N ASP A 106 4.59 -11.59 7.23
CA ASP A 106 4.34 -12.87 6.57
C ASP A 106 3.72 -12.67 5.18
N ILE A 107 2.90 -11.61 5.04
CA ILE A 107 2.23 -11.23 3.79
C ILE A 107 2.30 -9.71 3.61
N PHE A 108 2.47 -9.25 2.37
CA PHE A 108 2.14 -7.88 2.02
C PHE A 108 1.21 -7.83 0.80
N ILE A 109 0.35 -6.81 0.75
CA ILE A 109 -0.59 -6.56 -0.35
C ILE A 109 -0.37 -5.15 -0.87
N TRP A 110 -0.02 -5.03 -2.14
CA TRP A 110 0.12 -3.76 -2.83
C TRP A 110 -1.01 -3.59 -3.84
N GLU A 111 -1.77 -2.51 -3.70
CA GLU A 111 -2.81 -2.09 -4.65
C GLU A 111 -2.31 -0.94 -5.51
N ASN A 112 -2.71 -0.93 -6.77
CA ASN A 112 -2.48 0.21 -7.64
C ASN A 112 -3.52 0.27 -8.78
N VAL A 113 -3.60 1.43 -9.43
CA VAL A 113 -4.49 1.62 -10.57
C VAL A 113 -4.00 0.88 -11.81
N LYS A 114 -4.92 0.46 -12.70
CA LYS A 114 -4.61 -0.18 -13.97
C LYS A 114 -3.55 0.58 -14.80
N GLY A 115 -3.50 1.91 -14.66
CA GLY A 115 -2.57 2.77 -15.40
C GLY A 115 -1.09 2.42 -15.22
N VAL A 116 -0.72 1.79 -14.11
CA VAL A 116 0.66 1.33 -13.85
C VAL A 116 1.14 0.29 -14.89
N LEU A 117 0.23 -0.44 -15.53
CA LEU A 117 0.51 -1.42 -16.56
C LEU A 117 0.60 -0.84 -17.98
N PHE A 118 0.32 0.46 -18.18
CA PHE A 118 0.45 1.08 -19.48
C PHE A 118 1.92 1.14 -19.90
N GLU A 119 2.19 1.08 -21.22
CA GLU A 119 3.53 1.02 -21.80
C GLU A 119 4.49 2.05 -21.21
N ARG A 120 4.04 3.29 -21.03
CA ARG A 120 4.84 4.39 -20.44
C ARG A 120 5.26 4.17 -18.98
N HIS A 121 4.56 3.30 -18.22
CA HIS A 121 4.79 3.03 -16.80
C HIS A 121 5.24 1.59 -16.52
N CYS A 122 5.24 0.74 -17.54
CA CYS A 122 5.54 -0.68 -17.40
C CYS A 122 6.95 -0.90 -16.80
N ARG A 123 7.92 -0.07 -17.15
CA ARG A 123 9.29 -0.16 -16.61
C ARG A 123 9.30 0.10 -15.10
N ASP A 124 8.54 1.09 -14.65
CA ASP A 124 8.46 1.44 -13.21
C ASP A 124 7.75 0.33 -12.44
N PHE A 125 6.68 -0.23 -13.00
CA PHE A 125 6.00 -1.40 -12.42
C PHE A 125 6.96 -2.56 -12.19
N TRP A 126 7.72 -2.95 -13.23
CA TRP A 126 8.66 -4.05 -13.11
C TRP A 126 9.84 -3.74 -12.18
N ALA A 127 10.27 -2.49 -12.10
CA ALA A 127 11.29 -2.07 -11.13
C ALA A 127 10.81 -2.25 -9.69
N ILE A 128 9.53 -1.95 -9.41
CA ILE A 128 8.92 -2.14 -8.08
C ILE A 128 8.76 -3.63 -7.77
N VAL A 129 8.23 -4.41 -8.71
CA VAL A 129 8.10 -5.88 -8.54
C VAL A 129 9.48 -6.50 -8.27
N LYS A 130 10.50 -6.04 -9.02
CA LYS A 130 11.88 -6.48 -8.77
C LYS A 130 12.36 -6.09 -7.37
N ALA A 131 12.07 -4.87 -6.91
CA ALA A 131 12.48 -4.43 -5.57
C ALA A 131 11.84 -5.30 -4.47
N PHE A 132 10.58 -5.71 -4.60
CA PHE A 132 9.96 -6.68 -3.69
C PHE A 132 10.62 -8.05 -3.76
N ALA A 133 10.93 -8.54 -4.97
CA ALA A 133 11.61 -9.82 -5.16
C ALA A 133 13.04 -9.82 -4.59
N ASP A 134 13.76 -8.71 -4.69
CA ASP A 134 15.13 -8.54 -4.21
C ASP A 134 15.22 -8.62 -2.65
N ILE A 135 14.11 -8.41 -1.92
CA ILE A 135 14.04 -8.70 -0.48
C ILE A 135 14.33 -10.19 -0.20
N GLY A 136 14.05 -11.07 -1.17
CA GLY A 136 14.48 -12.46 -1.16
C GLY A 136 13.66 -13.41 -0.27
N LEU A 137 12.52 -12.96 0.28
CA LEU A 137 11.68 -13.75 1.21
C LEU A 137 10.32 -14.11 0.63
N TYR A 138 9.88 -13.44 -0.44
CA TYR A 138 8.50 -13.48 -0.90
C TYR A 138 8.36 -14.10 -2.28
N GLN A 139 7.31 -14.89 -2.46
CA GLN A 139 6.77 -15.21 -3.77
C GLN A 139 5.83 -14.07 -4.16
N ILE A 140 6.08 -13.42 -5.31
CA ILE A 140 5.30 -12.29 -5.79
C ILE A 140 4.29 -12.78 -6.82
N GLU A 141 3.01 -12.52 -6.56
CA GLU A 141 1.91 -12.77 -7.48
C GLU A 141 1.15 -11.46 -7.72
N TRP A 142 0.62 -11.26 -8.91
CA TRP A 142 -0.20 -10.10 -9.23
C TRP A 142 -1.33 -10.45 -10.17
N GLN A 143 -2.42 -9.69 -10.10
CA GLN A 143 -3.56 -9.85 -10.98
C GLN A 143 -4.26 -8.52 -11.24
N LEU A 144 -4.91 -8.40 -12.40
CA LEU A 144 -5.77 -7.27 -12.71
C LEU A 144 -7.22 -7.61 -12.31
N LEU A 145 -7.76 -6.86 -11.35
CA LEU A 145 -9.13 -7.01 -10.90
C LEU A 145 -10.02 -5.93 -11.52
N ASN A 146 -11.19 -6.33 -12.02
CA ASN A 146 -12.22 -5.40 -12.45
C ASN A 146 -13.30 -5.34 -11.35
N THR A 147 -13.47 -4.17 -10.76
CA THR A 147 -14.46 -3.94 -9.68
C THR A 147 -15.88 -4.34 -10.10
N ALA A 148 -16.22 -4.22 -11.40
CA ALA A 148 -17.53 -4.64 -11.91
C ALA A 148 -17.80 -6.13 -11.78
N TRP A 149 -16.79 -6.97 -11.53
CA TRP A 149 -17.00 -8.40 -11.31
C TRP A 149 -17.56 -8.72 -9.91
N VAL A 150 -17.38 -7.80 -8.96
CA VAL A 150 -17.70 -8.03 -7.54
C VAL A 150 -18.67 -6.99 -6.97
N LEU A 151 -18.76 -5.82 -7.60
CA LEU A 151 -19.64 -4.74 -7.18
C LEU A 151 -20.42 -4.17 -8.38
N PRO A 152 -21.71 -3.83 -8.21
CA PRO A 152 -22.43 -3.05 -9.21
C PRO A 152 -21.84 -1.62 -9.25
N VAL A 153 -21.05 -1.32 -10.27
CA VAL A 153 -20.45 0.00 -10.46
C VAL A 153 -20.99 0.67 -11.72
N SER A 154 -21.29 1.96 -11.61
CA SER A 154 -21.61 2.79 -12.78
C SER A 154 -20.39 3.61 -13.15
N TYR A 155 -19.84 3.38 -14.36
CA TYR A 155 -18.70 4.13 -14.89
C TYR A 155 -19.10 5.39 -15.63
N THR A 156 -20.36 5.84 -15.55
CA THR A 156 -20.86 7.01 -16.29
C THR A 156 -20.21 8.34 -15.91
N HIS A 157 -19.36 8.38 -14.90
CA HIS A 157 -18.68 9.59 -14.42
C HIS A 157 -17.15 9.53 -14.54
N LEU A 158 -16.60 8.54 -15.26
CA LEU A 158 -15.15 8.35 -15.43
C LEU A 158 -14.67 8.74 -16.84
N THR A 159 -15.27 9.74 -17.45
CA THR A 159 -14.80 10.36 -18.70
C THR A 159 -14.08 11.66 -18.39
#